data_57ddbb053267a86561651c424d537c08
#
_entry.id   57ddbb053267a86561651c424d537c08
#
_cell.length_a   1.000
_cell.length_b   1.000
_cell.length_c   1.000
_cell.angle_alpha   90.00
_cell.angle_beta   90.00
_cell.angle_gamma   90.00
#
_symmetry.space_group_name_H-M   'P 1'
#
loop_
_entity.id
_entity.type
_entity.pdbx_description
1 polymer ?
#
loop_
_entity_poly.entity_id
_entity_poly.type
_entity_poly.pdbx_seq_one_letter_code
_entity_poly.pdbx_strand_id
1 'polypeptide(L)'
;MQIINKTGRTIAIYINEQWETYMPEGDAAILNEEIKPLGVHDGITLQGQSIHGILNLPDRQKNVLIVVDKEVALYSWRQCREDVVYMHKPLLRDDKCNSLASFSLMTWNDILVMYCL
;
A
#
# COMPACT_ATOMS: atom_id res chain seq x y z
N MET A 1 -12.23 -15.50 4.08
CA MET A 1 -11.68 -14.22 3.60
C MET A 1 -10.53 -14.49 2.63
N GLN A 2 -10.50 -13.81 1.52
CA GLN A 2 -9.46 -13.93 0.52
C GLN A 2 -8.47 -12.77 0.66
N ILE A 3 -7.18 -13.06 0.48
CA ILE A 3 -6.13 -12.05 0.46
C ILE A 3 -5.56 -11.97 -0.94
N ILE A 4 -5.54 -10.76 -1.50
CA ILE A 4 -4.94 -10.46 -2.80
C ILE A 4 -3.66 -9.69 -2.55
N ASN A 5 -2.54 -10.22 -3.04
CA ASN A 5 -1.23 -9.60 -2.89
C ASN A 5 -0.94 -8.70 -4.09
N LYS A 6 -0.98 -7.39 -3.88
CA LYS A 6 -0.68 -6.38 -4.90
C LYS A 6 0.61 -5.61 -4.57
N THR A 7 1.54 -6.26 -3.87
CA THR A 7 2.86 -5.65 -3.58
C THR A 7 3.87 -5.86 -4.70
N GLY A 8 3.60 -6.78 -5.63
CA GLY A 8 4.54 -7.15 -6.69
C GLY A 8 5.64 -8.11 -6.22
N ARG A 9 5.60 -8.57 -4.98
CA ARG A 9 6.57 -9.49 -4.38
C ARG A 9 5.83 -10.64 -3.70
N THR A 10 6.48 -11.80 -3.58
CA THR A 10 5.97 -12.88 -2.71
C THR A 10 6.11 -12.43 -1.26
N ILE A 11 5.03 -12.52 -0.51
CA ILE A 11 4.98 -12.10 0.90
C ILE A 11 4.50 -13.25 1.79
N ALA A 12 4.81 -13.17 3.07
CA ALA A 12 4.34 -14.11 4.07
C ALA A 12 3.66 -13.36 5.21
N ILE A 13 2.52 -13.87 5.65
CA ILE A 13 1.73 -13.29 6.74
C ILE A 13 1.44 -14.40 7.75
N TYR A 14 1.56 -14.06 9.04
CA TYR A 14 1.28 -14.99 10.13
C TYR A 14 -0.22 -15.01 10.41
N ILE A 15 -0.86 -16.15 10.11
CA ILE A 15 -2.30 -16.32 10.24
C ILE A 15 -2.59 -17.66 10.93
N ASN A 16 -3.40 -17.63 12.00
CA ASN A 16 -3.79 -18.83 12.73
C ASN A 16 -2.60 -19.68 13.14
N GLU A 17 -1.58 -19.03 13.73
CA GLU A 17 -0.39 -19.68 14.28
C GLU A 17 0.51 -20.34 13.24
N GLN A 18 0.39 -19.96 11.97
CA GLN A 18 1.30 -20.44 10.92
C GLN A 18 1.53 -19.39 9.86
N TRP A 19 2.66 -19.50 9.15
CA TRP A 19 2.99 -18.60 8.06
C TRP A 19 2.30 -19.03 6.78
N GLU A 20 1.56 -18.09 6.19
CA GLU A 20 0.93 -18.28 4.89
C GLU A 20 1.64 -17.41 3.87
N THR A 21 1.98 -18.01 2.72
CA THR A 21 2.68 -17.34 1.63
C THR A 21 1.72 -16.94 0.54
N TYR A 22 1.86 -15.70 0.05
CA TYR A 22 1.02 -15.18 -1.03
C TYR A 22 1.90 -14.72 -2.18
N MET A 23 1.66 -15.29 -3.35
CA MET A 23 2.32 -14.88 -4.58
C MET A 23 1.72 -13.56 -5.08
N PRO A 24 2.51 -12.73 -5.80
CA PRO A 24 1.96 -11.50 -6.35
C PRO A 24 0.91 -11.81 -7.42
N GLU A 25 -0.18 -11.04 -7.43
CA GLU A 25 -1.25 -11.17 -8.42
C GLU A 25 -1.17 -10.01 -9.40
N GLY A 26 -0.51 -10.24 -10.53
CA GLY A 26 -0.30 -9.22 -11.54
C GLY A 26 0.69 -8.15 -11.10
N ASP A 27 0.61 -7.00 -11.73
CA ASP A 27 1.49 -5.88 -11.42
C ASP A 27 1.14 -5.26 -10.07
N ALA A 28 2.15 -4.76 -9.37
CA ALA A 28 1.96 -4.10 -8.08
C ALA A 28 1.02 -2.90 -8.20
N ALA A 29 0.20 -2.68 -7.16
CA ALA A 29 -0.53 -1.43 -7.04
C ALA A 29 0.45 -0.32 -6.69
N ILE A 30 0.47 0.74 -7.47
CA ILE A 30 1.38 1.87 -7.31
C ILE A 30 0.63 3.19 -7.41
N LEU A 31 1.20 4.23 -6.81
CA LEU A 31 0.66 5.58 -6.97
C LEU A 31 0.92 6.07 -8.39
N ASN A 32 -0.12 6.62 -9.01
CA ASN A 32 0.03 7.31 -10.29
C ASN A 32 0.43 8.74 -10.00
N GLU A 33 1.74 8.99 -9.97
CA GLU A 33 2.27 10.29 -9.58
C GLU A 33 2.94 11.01 -10.74
N GLU A 34 2.90 12.35 -10.67
CA GLU A 34 3.57 13.23 -11.60
C GLU A 34 4.47 14.17 -10.83
N ILE A 35 5.73 14.28 -11.24
CA ILE A 35 6.70 15.18 -10.63
C ILE A 35 7.00 16.29 -11.61
N LYS A 36 6.83 17.54 -11.17
CA LYS A 36 7.08 18.72 -11.99
C LYS A 36 8.14 19.61 -11.36
N PRO A 37 9.07 20.16 -12.15
CA PRO A 37 9.99 21.15 -11.62
C PRO A 37 9.23 22.44 -11.29
N LEU A 38 9.52 23.01 -10.11
CA LEU A 38 8.93 24.28 -9.66
C LEU A 38 9.95 25.42 -9.74
N GLY A 39 11.17 25.14 -10.19
CA GLY A 39 12.21 26.14 -10.32
C GLY A 39 13.21 26.09 -9.17
N VAL A 40 13.97 27.17 -9.02
CA VAL A 40 15.02 27.31 -8.02
C VAL A 40 14.66 28.47 -7.09
N HIS A 41 14.72 28.21 -5.77
CA HIS A 41 14.50 29.22 -4.75
C HIS A 41 15.68 29.22 -3.79
N ASP A 42 16.37 30.38 -3.69
CA ASP A 42 17.58 30.53 -2.86
C ASP A 42 18.63 29.44 -3.12
N GLY A 43 18.82 29.07 -4.38
CA GLY A 43 19.79 28.04 -4.77
C GLY A 43 19.29 26.62 -4.59
N ILE A 44 18.08 26.41 -4.09
CA ILE A 44 17.48 25.10 -3.86
C ILE A 44 16.54 24.75 -5.03
N THR A 45 16.78 23.61 -5.66
CA THR A 45 15.89 23.11 -6.70
C THR A 45 14.64 22.52 -6.05
N LEU A 46 13.48 23.01 -6.46
CA LEU A 46 12.19 22.55 -5.93
C LEU A 46 11.44 21.74 -6.97
N GLN A 47 10.76 20.70 -6.50
CA GLN A 47 9.90 19.86 -7.32
C GLN A 47 8.55 19.69 -6.65
N GLY A 48 7.49 19.69 -7.46
CA GLY A 48 6.13 19.41 -6.99
C GLY A 48 5.72 18.00 -7.35
N GLN A 49 4.93 17.38 -6.48
CA GLN A 49 4.38 16.05 -6.70
C GLN A 49 2.86 16.13 -6.71
N SER A 50 2.24 15.52 -7.73
CA SER A 50 0.79 15.35 -7.80
C SER A 50 0.47 13.87 -7.89
N ILE A 51 -0.54 13.41 -7.16
CA ILE A 51 -0.99 12.03 -7.20
C ILE A 51 -2.35 11.98 -7.89
N HIS A 52 -2.45 11.21 -8.97
CA HIS A 52 -3.64 11.12 -9.83
C HIS A 52 -4.41 9.81 -9.63
N GLY A 53 -4.23 9.14 -8.49
CA GLY A 53 -4.88 7.89 -8.19
C GLY A 53 -3.88 6.75 -8.02
N ILE A 54 -4.40 5.53 -8.08
CA ILE A 54 -3.62 4.30 -7.90
C ILE A 54 -3.77 3.45 -9.16
N LEU A 55 -2.64 3.00 -9.71
CA LEU A 55 -2.64 2.07 -10.83
C LEU A 55 -2.68 0.64 -10.30
N ASN A 56 -3.37 -0.26 -11.01
CA ASN A 56 -3.41 -1.70 -10.74
C ASN A 56 -4.06 -2.09 -9.41
N LEU A 57 -4.89 -1.23 -8.84
CA LEU A 57 -5.65 -1.57 -7.65
C LEU A 57 -6.99 -2.18 -8.06
N PRO A 58 -7.28 -3.45 -7.68
CA PRO A 58 -8.57 -4.07 -8.00
C PRO A 58 -9.75 -3.34 -7.36
N ASP A 59 -10.91 -3.45 -7.96
CA ASP A 59 -12.14 -2.96 -7.38
C ASP A 59 -12.45 -3.70 -6.08
N ARG A 60 -13.20 -3.03 -5.22
CA ARG A 60 -13.61 -3.59 -3.93
C ARG A 60 -14.47 -4.83 -4.13
N GLN A 61 -14.15 -5.90 -3.39
CA GLN A 61 -14.89 -7.14 -3.39
C GLN A 61 -15.21 -7.55 -1.96
N LYS A 62 -16.35 -8.21 -1.78
CA LYS A 62 -16.77 -8.68 -0.47
C LYS A 62 -15.81 -9.76 0.06
N ASN A 63 -15.42 -9.66 1.33
CA ASN A 63 -14.54 -10.60 2.01
C ASN A 63 -13.15 -10.73 1.35
N VAL A 64 -12.67 -9.65 0.76
CA VAL A 64 -11.34 -9.59 0.16
C VAL A 64 -10.55 -8.48 0.82
N LEU A 65 -9.31 -8.79 1.26
CA LEU A 65 -8.32 -7.80 1.67
C LEU A 65 -7.24 -7.72 0.60
N ILE A 66 -6.87 -6.49 0.25
CA ILE A 66 -5.84 -6.24 -0.76
C ILE A 66 -4.60 -5.71 -0.04
N VAL A 67 -3.49 -6.46 -0.12
CA VAL A 67 -2.22 -6.07 0.50
C VAL A 67 -1.41 -5.26 -0.50
N VAL A 68 -1.01 -4.07 -0.08
CA VAL A 68 -0.23 -3.13 -0.90
C VAL A 68 0.92 -2.56 -0.07
N ASP A 69 1.77 -1.77 -0.68
CA ASP A 69 2.79 -1.03 0.05
C ASP A 69 2.15 0.10 0.86
N LYS A 70 2.84 0.54 1.92
CA LYS A 70 2.30 1.48 2.89
C LYS A 70 1.79 2.77 2.25
N GLU A 71 2.55 3.39 1.36
CA GLU A 71 2.16 4.66 0.73
C GLU A 71 0.88 4.51 -0.10
N VAL A 72 0.71 3.36 -0.74
CA VAL A 72 -0.51 3.06 -1.52
C VAL A 72 -1.70 2.91 -0.58
N ALA A 73 -1.52 2.20 0.54
CA ALA A 73 -2.58 2.01 1.52
C ALA A 73 -3.02 3.35 2.11
N LEU A 74 -2.07 4.19 2.52
CA LEU A 74 -2.40 5.49 3.11
C LEU A 74 -3.18 6.38 2.15
N TYR A 75 -2.83 6.37 0.88
CA TYR A 75 -3.58 7.13 -0.13
C TYR A 75 -4.98 6.55 -0.35
N SER A 76 -5.10 5.21 -0.45
CA SER A 76 -6.39 4.56 -0.68
C SER A 76 -7.35 4.76 0.49
N TRP A 77 -6.84 4.84 1.73
CA TRP A 77 -7.68 5.12 2.91
C TRP A 77 -8.32 6.51 2.84
N ARG A 78 -7.62 7.48 2.27
CA ARG A 78 -8.21 8.81 2.03
C ARG A 78 -9.35 8.77 1.03
N GLN A 79 -9.44 7.70 0.24
CA GLN A 79 -10.51 7.46 -0.72
C GLN A 79 -11.52 6.43 -0.21
N CYS A 80 -11.55 6.22 1.10
CA CYS A 80 -12.50 5.33 1.79
C CYS A 80 -12.39 3.85 1.39
N ARG A 81 -11.19 3.39 1.00
CA ARG A 81 -10.92 1.99 0.66
C ARG A 81 -10.42 1.24 1.89
N GLU A 82 -11.35 0.82 2.76
CA GLU A 82 -11.02 0.07 3.97
C GLU A 82 -10.59 -1.39 3.71
N ASP A 83 -10.78 -1.88 2.50
CA ASP A 83 -10.35 -3.21 2.08
C ASP A 83 -8.85 -3.29 1.76
N VAL A 84 -8.15 -2.16 1.76
CA VAL A 84 -6.72 -2.09 1.45
C VAL A 84 -5.92 -2.04 2.75
N VAL A 85 -4.89 -2.88 2.84
CA VAL A 85 -4.06 -3.04 4.04
C VAL A 85 -2.58 -3.08 3.66
N TYR A 86 -1.70 -2.88 4.64
CA TYR A 86 -0.27 -3.06 4.44
C TYR A 86 0.34 -3.85 5.60
N MET A 87 1.52 -4.42 5.39
CA MET A 87 2.20 -5.21 6.41
C MET A 87 2.77 -4.30 7.51
N HIS A 88 2.34 -4.55 8.75
CA HIS A 88 2.75 -3.78 9.93
C HIS A 88 4.03 -4.35 10.53
N LYS A 89 5.00 -3.49 10.81
CA LYS A 89 6.29 -3.86 11.42
C LYS A 89 6.90 -5.10 10.75
N PRO A 90 7.28 -4.99 9.47
CA PRO A 90 7.79 -6.17 8.76
C PRO A 90 9.04 -6.75 9.42
N LEU A 91 9.07 -8.09 9.50
CA LEU A 91 10.18 -8.84 10.08
C LEU A 91 11.32 -9.06 9.10
N LEU A 92 11.01 -9.08 7.82
CA LEU A 92 11.97 -9.36 6.76
C LEU A 92 11.79 -8.34 5.64
N ARG A 93 12.91 -7.84 5.11
CA ARG A 93 12.93 -6.91 4.00
C ARG A 93 13.89 -7.38 2.92
N ASP A 94 13.62 -7.01 1.67
CA ASP A 94 14.54 -7.28 0.56
C ASP A 94 15.65 -6.23 0.48
N ASP A 95 16.52 -6.33 -0.53
CA ASP A 95 17.66 -5.43 -0.73
C ASP A 95 17.24 -3.95 -0.92
N LYS A 96 16.00 -3.72 -1.32
CA LYS A 96 15.43 -2.39 -1.53
C LYS A 96 14.59 -1.92 -0.37
N CYS A 97 14.69 -2.61 0.78
CA CYS A 97 13.92 -2.34 2.00
C CYS A 97 12.41 -2.56 1.83
N ASN A 98 11.97 -3.33 0.84
CA ASN A 98 10.57 -3.71 0.70
C ASN A 98 10.18 -4.79 1.70
N SER A 99 9.00 -4.68 2.27
CA SER A 99 8.48 -5.63 3.25
C SER A 99 8.19 -6.99 2.63
N LEU A 100 8.66 -8.08 3.25
CA LEU A 100 8.46 -9.44 2.77
C LEU A 100 7.66 -10.33 3.72
N ALA A 101 7.67 -10.03 5.04
CA ALA A 101 6.96 -10.85 6.02
C ALA A 101 6.50 -10.01 7.19
N SER A 102 5.34 -10.34 7.77
CA SER A 102 4.81 -9.64 8.93
C SER A 102 3.88 -10.52 9.75
N PHE A 103 3.83 -10.29 11.07
CA PHE A 103 2.85 -10.91 11.96
C PHE A 103 1.46 -10.30 11.84
N SER A 104 1.32 -9.09 11.33
CA SER A 104 0.02 -8.42 11.28
C SER A 104 -0.08 -7.47 10.09
N LEU A 105 -1.32 -7.19 9.73
CA LEU A 105 -1.65 -6.21 8.70
C LEU A 105 -2.22 -4.97 9.35
N MET A 106 -1.85 -3.80 8.82
CA MET A 106 -2.42 -2.54 9.26
C MET A 106 -3.61 -2.20 8.38
N THR A 107 -4.74 -2.00 9.00
CA THR A 107 -5.99 -1.64 8.33
C THR A 107 -6.42 -0.23 8.70
N TRP A 108 -7.37 0.29 7.95
CA TRP A 108 -8.01 1.54 8.24
C TRP A 108 -8.78 1.45 9.58
N ASN A 109 -8.73 2.52 10.36
CA ASN A 109 -9.47 2.60 11.62
C ASN A 109 -10.42 3.81 11.61
N ASP A 110 -11.25 3.92 12.66
CA ASP A 110 -12.30 4.93 12.75
C ASP A 110 -11.81 6.38 12.70
N ILE A 111 -10.56 6.62 13.07
CA ILE A 111 -10.00 7.97 13.04
C ILE A 111 -9.96 8.49 11.60
N LEU A 112 -9.69 7.62 10.64
CA LEU A 112 -9.56 7.99 9.24
C LEU A 112 -10.90 8.26 8.56
N VAL A 113 -12.01 7.82 9.14
CA VAL A 113 -13.35 8.12 8.62
C VAL A 113 -13.57 9.62 8.50
N MET A 114 -13.01 10.40 9.41
CA MET A 114 -13.11 11.86 9.38
C MET A 114 -12.55 12.48 8.12
N TYR A 115 -11.59 11.86 7.48
CA TYR A 115 -10.99 12.34 6.25
C TYR A 115 -11.75 11.89 5.00
N CYS A 116 -12.67 10.96 5.14
CA CYS A 116 -13.51 10.46 4.06
C CYS A 116 -14.85 11.16 3.95
N LEU A 117 -15.20 11.88 5.02
CA LEU A 117 -16.42 12.66 5.05
C LEU A 117 -16.21 14.04 4.45
#